data_e786d925cab0226e0787fb396cb4b9f5
#
_entry.id   e786d925cab0226e0787fb396cb4b9f5
#
_cell.length_a   1.000
_cell.length_b   1.000
_cell.length_c   1.000
_cell.angle_alpha   90.00
_cell.angle_beta   90.00
_cell.angle_gamma   90.00
#
_symmetry.space_group_name_H-M   'P 1'
#
loop_
_entity.id
_entity.type
_entity.pdbx_description
1 polymer ?
#
loop_
_entity_poly.entity_id
_entity_poly.type
_entity_poly.pdbx_seq_one_letter_code
_entity_poly.pdbx_strand_id
1 'polypeptide(L)'
;GSVYIVHGMQDWNVDPHMAFPTHQLLRDAGFDVKGLYGQWGHDYPDRRSGHEGLSSGRGAEALPFTLRWDWADDLLEWFDFYLKNEGPQPRLIAEIQDNIGGWRVEDSYPPLDQIWLPYTMDDCSIIGGGETVTATSELRMECPFFEYETRIVGTPTFHVTATISLLATSGHLFVEMVQASTGMHLGHAVMDLRFHDGGKDGETLSPGETVVAKMEFFGMDVVIPADDGIHLIITQTGEDYVPSPVSILPVTLALDTTSVLSLSVVQRDCDDLFSPPMQTEYPQCAPEE
;
A
#
# COMPACT_ATOMS: atom_id res chain seq x y z
N GLY A 1 -19.61 17.31 -11.44
CA GLY A 1 -19.72 15.89 -11.79
C GLY A 1 -19.61 15.03 -10.55
N SER A 2 -19.95 13.75 -10.67
CA SER A 2 -19.91 12.80 -9.56
C SER A 2 -19.17 11.52 -9.96
N VAL A 3 -18.39 10.94 -9.05
CA VAL A 3 -17.61 9.73 -9.27
C VAL A 3 -17.70 8.84 -8.05
N TYR A 4 -18.02 7.56 -8.26
CA TYR A 4 -17.94 6.53 -7.25
C TYR A 4 -16.82 5.55 -7.61
N ILE A 5 -15.79 5.46 -6.77
CA ILE A 5 -14.62 4.60 -6.97
C ILE A 5 -14.80 3.36 -6.11
N VAL A 6 -14.76 2.19 -6.72
CA VAL A 6 -14.73 0.89 -6.03
C VAL A 6 -13.44 0.20 -6.42
N HIS A 7 -12.55 -0.08 -5.45
CA HIS A 7 -11.24 -0.63 -5.76
C HIS A 7 -10.71 -1.55 -4.66
N GLY A 8 -10.08 -2.66 -5.07
CA GLY A 8 -9.41 -3.60 -4.17
C GLY A 8 -7.98 -3.16 -3.86
N MET A 9 -7.61 -3.14 -2.58
CA MET A 9 -6.25 -2.80 -2.15
C MET A 9 -5.23 -3.89 -2.47
N GLN A 10 -5.72 -5.12 -2.73
CA GLN A 10 -4.90 -6.25 -3.14
C GLN A 10 -5.03 -6.55 -4.65
N ASP A 11 -5.44 -5.55 -5.43
CA ASP A 11 -5.51 -5.66 -6.89
C ASP A 11 -4.13 -5.42 -7.50
N TRP A 12 -3.46 -6.52 -7.87
CA TRP A 12 -2.14 -6.49 -8.51
C TRP A 12 -2.23 -6.44 -10.04
N ASN A 13 -3.45 -6.45 -10.58
CA ASN A 13 -3.67 -6.29 -12.01
C ASN A 13 -3.91 -4.81 -12.40
N VAL A 14 -4.66 -4.09 -11.55
CA VAL A 14 -4.81 -2.64 -11.62
C VAL A 14 -4.36 -2.05 -10.29
N ASP A 15 -3.17 -1.51 -10.29
CA ASP A 15 -2.49 -1.08 -9.06
C ASP A 15 -3.31 -0.05 -8.26
N PRO A 16 -3.51 -0.27 -6.96
CA PRO A 16 -4.32 0.60 -6.10
C PRO A 16 -3.84 2.05 -6.06
N HIS A 17 -2.55 2.30 -6.23
CA HIS A 17 -2.01 3.66 -6.22
C HIS A 17 -2.56 4.56 -7.35
N MET A 18 -3.21 3.98 -8.35
CA MET A 18 -3.93 4.76 -9.37
C MET A 18 -5.29 5.25 -8.88
N ALA A 19 -5.94 4.50 -7.98
CA ALA A 19 -7.27 4.85 -7.47
C ALA A 19 -7.23 5.91 -6.36
N PHE A 20 -6.32 5.78 -5.40
CA PHE A 20 -6.31 6.63 -4.21
C PHE A 20 -5.95 8.09 -4.49
N PRO A 21 -4.86 8.42 -5.22
CA PRO A 21 -4.60 9.79 -5.59
C PRO A 21 -5.73 10.40 -6.42
N THR A 22 -6.41 9.59 -7.24
CA THR A 22 -7.54 10.02 -8.05
C THR A 22 -8.71 10.47 -7.19
N HIS A 23 -8.98 9.83 -6.06
CA HIS A 23 -10.03 10.25 -5.13
C HIS A 23 -9.82 11.70 -4.69
N GLN A 24 -8.63 12.02 -4.17
CA GLN A 24 -8.33 13.38 -3.71
C GLN A 24 -8.29 14.39 -4.86
N LEU A 25 -7.66 14.04 -5.98
CA LEU A 25 -7.61 14.93 -7.16
C LEU A 25 -9.00 15.31 -7.67
N LEU A 26 -9.94 14.38 -7.68
CA LEU A 26 -11.32 14.66 -8.11
C LEU A 26 -12.05 15.54 -7.10
N ARG A 27 -11.86 15.31 -5.81
CA ARG A 27 -12.43 16.18 -4.76
C ARG A 27 -11.89 17.61 -4.87
N ASP A 28 -10.58 17.76 -5.03
CA ASP A 28 -9.94 19.07 -5.19
C ASP A 28 -10.42 19.80 -6.46
N ALA A 29 -10.77 19.03 -7.50
CA ALA A 29 -11.37 19.55 -8.72
C ALA A 29 -12.88 19.86 -8.58
N GLY A 30 -13.48 19.67 -7.39
CA GLY A 30 -14.87 20.00 -7.10
C GLY A 30 -15.89 18.95 -7.58
N PHE A 31 -15.47 17.71 -7.74
CA PHE A 31 -16.39 16.58 -7.98
C PHE A 31 -16.96 16.08 -6.66
N ASP A 32 -18.18 15.57 -6.71
CA ASP A 32 -18.73 14.72 -5.67
C ASP A 32 -18.09 13.34 -5.78
N VAL A 33 -17.33 12.94 -4.77
CA VAL A 33 -16.57 11.67 -4.82
C VAL A 33 -16.95 10.80 -3.64
N LYS A 34 -17.22 9.53 -3.92
CA LYS A 34 -17.33 8.46 -2.94
C LYS A 34 -16.33 7.36 -3.27
N GLY A 35 -15.73 6.74 -2.25
CA GLY A 35 -14.82 5.62 -2.38
C GLY A 35 -15.27 4.41 -1.58
N LEU A 36 -15.05 3.21 -2.11
CA LEU A 36 -15.17 1.94 -1.41
C LEU A 36 -13.89 1.13 -1.69
N TYR A 37 -13.05 1.00 -0.67
CA TYR A 37 -11.74 0.39 -0.74
C TYR A 37 -11.63 -0.76 0.24
N GLY A 38 -11.31 -1.97 -0.24
CA GLY A 38 -11.23 -3.12 0.64
C GLY A 38 -10.13 -4.10 0.24
N GLN A 39 -9.93 -5.10 1.07
CA GLN A 39 -8.83 -6.06 0.94
C GLN A 39 -9.18 -7.18 -0.05
N TRP A 40 -9.68 -6.85 -1.24
CA TRP A 40 -9.91 -7.79 -2.33
C TRP A 40 -8.98 -7.51 -3.51
N GLY A 41 -8.87 -8.48 -4.41
CA GLY A 41 -8.10 -8.40 -5.65
C GLY A 41 -8.91 -7.81 -6.82
N HIS A 42 -8.63 -8.31 -8.03
CA HIS A 42 -9.27 -7.81 -9.27
C HIS A 42 -10.67 -8.40 -9.50
N ASP A 43 -11.60 -8.08 -8.61
CA ASP A 43 -13.01 -8.51 -8.69
C ASP A 43 -13.90 -7.54 -7.90
N TYR A 44 -15.16 -7.91 -7.68
CA TYR A 44 -16.14 -7.11 -6.96
C TYR A 44 -16.13 -7.42 -5.45
N PRO A 45 -16.53 -6.45 -4.61
CA PRO A 45 -16.46 -6.58 -3.15
C PRO A 45 -17.40 -7.65 -2.56
N ASP A 46 -18.39 -8.14 -3.30
CA ASP A 46 -19.33 -9.18 -2.90
C ASP A 46 -18.96 -10.58 -3.40
N ARG A 47 -17.82 -10.73 -4.08
CA ARG A 47 -17.42 -12.02 -4.66
C ARG A 47 -16.26 -12.64 -3.90
N ARG A 48 -16.40 -13.92 -3.60
CA ARG A 48 -15.34 -14.69 -2.96
C ARG A 48 -14.09 -14.80 -3.84
N SER A 49 -14.26 -14.90 -5.16
CA SER A 49 -13.16 -14.92 -6.12
C SER A 49 -12.28 -13.66 -6.06
N GLY A 50 -12.85 -12.52 -5.69
CA GLY A 50 -12.09 -11.30 -5.49
C GLY A 50 -11.12 -11.34 -4.29
N HIS A 51 -11.24 -12.36 -3.44
CA HIS A 51 -10.40 -12.57 -2.27
C HIS A 51 -9.46 -13.77 -2.44
N GLU A 52 -9.48 -14.40 -3.60
CA GLU A 52 -8.47 -15.40 -3.93
C GLU A 52 -7.15 -14.69 -4.18
N GLY A 53 -6.11 -15.16 -3.50
CA GLY A 53 -4.77 -14.64 -3.67
C GLY A 53 -4.18 -15.00 -5.02
N LEU A 54 -3.07 -14.38 -5.31
CA LEU A 54 -2.24 -14.74 -6.43
C LEU A 54 -1.58 -16.10 -6.18
N SER A 55 -1.00 -16.70 -7.20
CA SER A 55 -0.38 -18.04 -7.14
C SER A 55 0.67 -18.21 -6.04
N SER A 56 1.13 -17.12 -5.48
CA SER A 56 2.11 -17.05 -4.38
C SER A 56 1.52 -17.18 -2.97
N GLY A 57 0.20 -17.23 -2.80
CA GLY A 57 -0.46 -17.14 -1.48
C GLY A 57 -0.36 -15.75 -0.85
N ARG A 58 -0.21 -14.72 -1.66
CA ARG A 58 -0.15 -13.30 -1.28
C ARG A 58 -1.44 -12.58 -1.63
N GLY A 59 -1.52 -11.31 -1.26
CA GLY A 59 -2.66 -10.47 -1.57
C GLY A 59 -3.90 -10.87 -0.79
N ALA A 60 -5.06 -10.78 -1.40
CA ALA A 60 -6.35 -10.94 -0.76
C ALA A 60 -6.55 -12.30 -0.05
N GLU A 61 -5.91 -13.37 -0.51
CA GLU A 61 -6.01 -14.69 0.13
C GLU A 61 -5.44 -14.73 1.54
N ALA A 62 -4.40 -13.95 1.79
CA ALA A 62 -3.71 -13.92 3.08
C ALA A 62 -4.46 -13.13 4.16
N LEU A 63 -5.49 -12.37 3.78
CA LEU A 63 -6.19 -11.44 4.64
C LEU A 63 -7.58 -11.96 5.02
N PRO A 64 -8.09 -11.63 6.22
CA PRO A 64 -9.49 -11.84 6.56
C PRO A 64 -10.38 -11.15 5.54
N PHE A 65 -11.30 -11.87 4.93
CA PHE A 65 -12.19 -11.24 3.99
C PHE A 65 -13.59 -11.05 4.58
N THR A 66 -14.13 -9.87 4.35
CA THR A 66 -15.51 -9.53 4.68
C THR A 66 -16.19 -9.06 3.41
N LEU A 67 -17.14 -9.88 2.93
CA LEU A 67 -17.87 -9.53 1.73
C LEU A 67 -18.79 -8.34 1.96
N ARG A 68 -18.83 -7.42 1.02
CA ARG A 68 -19.74 -6.26 1.00
C ARG A 68 -20.92 -6.55 0.08
N TRP A 69 -21.94 -7.20 0.64
CA TRP A 69 -23.15 -7.52 -0.11
C TRP A 69 -24.01 -6.29 -0.44
N ASP A 70 -23.84 -5.23 0.32
CA ASP A 70 -24.58 -3.97 0.23
C ASP A 70 -24.02 -3.01 -0.83
N TRP A 71 -22.85 -3.27 -1.39
CA TRP A 71 -22.20 -2.35 -2.32
C TRP A 71 -23.03 -2.03 -3.56
N ALA A 72 -23.82 -3.00 -4.04
CA ALA A 72 -24.66 -2.81 -5.22
C ALA A 72 -25.89 -1.94 -4.91
N ASP A 73 -26.46 -2.05 -3.70
CA ASP A 73 -27.54 -1.19 -3.25
C ASP A 73 -27.02 0.26 -3.08
N ASP A 74 -25.85 0.42 -2.50
CA ASP A 74 -25.18 1.71 -2.35
C ASP A 74 -24.86 2.36 -3.72
N LEU A 75 -24.42 1.56 -4.69
CA LEU A 75 -24.21 2.03 -6.07
C LEU A 75 -25.54 2.41 -6.75
N LEU A 76 -26.63 1.68 -6.48
CA LEU A 76 -27.95 2.00 -6.98
C LEU A 76 -28.45 3.35 -6.40
N GLU A 77 -28.29 3.57 -5.09
CA GLU A 77 -28.62 4.86 -4.47
C GLU A 77 -27.83 6.01 -5.08
N TRP A 78 -26.55 5.79 -5.38
CA TRP A 78 -25.70 6.76 -6.10
C TRP A 78 -26.30 7.14 -7.45
N PHE A 79 -26.67 6.16 -8.26
CA PHE A 79 -27.27 6.40 -9.58
C PHE A 79 -28.68 7.01 -9.50
N ASP A 80 -29.49 6.61 -8.52
CA ASP A 80 -30.83 7.17 -8.34
C ASP A 80 -30.74 8.68 -8.04
N PHE A 81 -29.81 9.08 -7.20
CA PHE A 81 -29.61 10.50 -6.91
C PHE A 81 -29.03 11.27 -8.11
N TYR A 82 -27.88 10.85 -8.64
CA TYR A 82 -27.16 11.64 -9.64
C TYR A 82 -27.73 11.54 -11.08
N LEU A 83 -28.39 10.46 -11.44
CA LEU A 83 -28.94 10.28 -12.77
C LEU A 83 -30.45 10.49 -12.86
N LYS A 84 -31.19 10.14 -11.79
CA LYS A 84 -32.64 10.27 -11.79
C LYS A 84 -33.14 11.46 -10.96
N ASN A 85 -32.29 12.03 -10.11
CA ASN A 85 -32.63 13.04 -9.12
C ASN A 85 -33.68 12.52 -8.11
N GLU A 86 -33.51 11.27 -7.69
CA GLU A 86 -34.36 10.58 -6.72
C GLU A 86 -33.55 10.20 -5.47
N GLY A 87 -34.24 10.14 -4.32
CA GLY A 87 -33.60 9.76 -3.06
C GLY A 87 -32.79 10.86 -2.39
N PRO A 88 -32.16 10.56 -1.24
CA PRO A 88 -31.29 11.49 -0.52
C PRO A 88 -29.91 11.59 -1.21
N GLN A 89 -29.23 12.70 -0.99
CA GLN A 89 -27.84 12.84 -1.45
C GLN A 89 -26.96 11.81 -0.74
N PRO A 90 -26.20 11.00 -1.49
CA PRO A 90 -25.26 10.06 -0.93
C PRO A 90 -24.15 10.74 -0.12
N ARG A 91 -23.63 10.07 0.90
CA ARG A 91 -22.48 10.58 1.65
C ARG A 91 -21.23 10.56 0.77
N LEU A 92 -20.49 11.66 0.77
CA LEU A 92 -19.24 11.83 0.02
C LEU A 92 -18.05 11.45 0.92
N ILE A 93 -17.87 10.17 1.10
CA ILE A 93 -16.91 9.55 2.03
C ILE A 93 -16.08 8.50 1.33
N ALA A 94 -15.02 8.06 1.98
CA ALA A 94 -14.32 6.82 1.67
C ALA A 94 -14.62 5.77 2.75
N GLU A 95 -15.08 4.61 2.35
CA GLU A 95 -15.22 3.43 3.19
C GLU A 95 -14.02 2.53 2.95
N ILE A 96 -13.29 2.17 4.01
CA ILE A 96 -12.00 1.49 3.91
C ILE A 96 -11.99 0.27 4.81
N GLN A 97 -11.53 -0.87 4.27
CA GLN A 97 -11.25 -2.08 5.02
C GLN A 97 -9.76 -2.19 5.29
N ASP A 98 -9.40 -2.51 6.54
CA ASP A 98 -8.02 -2.79 6.92
C ASP A 98 -7.64 -4.28 6.75
N ASN A 99 -6.37 -4.60 7.04
CA ASN A 99 -5.81 -5.95 6.92
C ASN A 99 -6.33 -6.95 7.96
N ILE A 100 -7.03 -6.51 9.00
CA ILE A 100 -7.67 -7.38 10.00
C ILE A 100 -9.17 -7.53 9.79
N GLY A 101 -9.71 -6.94 8.72
CA GLY A 101 -11.10 -7.05 8.27
C GLY A 101 -12.04 -6.00 8.84
N GLY A 102 -11.53 -5.01 9.59
CA GLY A 102 -12.30 -3.88 10.09
C GLY A 102 -12.68 -2.90 8.98
N TRP A 103 -13.85 -2.26 9.11
CA TRP A 103 -14.31 -1.22 8.21
C TRP A 103 -14.41 0.11 8.94
N ARG A 104 -13.93 1.16 8.30
CA ARG A 104 -14.09 2.52 8.80
C ARG A 104 -14.49 3.50 7.69
N VAL A 105 -14.90 4.68 8.12
CA VAL A 105 -15.28 5.79 7.23
C VAL A 105 -14.29 6.92 7.40
N GLU A 106 -13.83 7.45 6.30
CA GLU A 106 -13.01 8.65 6.21
C GLU A 106 -13.67 9.69 5.33
N ASP A 107 -13.41 10.96 5.60
CA ASP A 107 -13.86 12.03 4.70
C ASP A 107 -13.17 11.95 3.33
N SER A 108 -11.97 11.41 3.28
CA SER A 108 -11.17 11.23 2.07
C SER A 108 -10.20 10.06 2.26
N TYR A 109 -9.68 9.50 1.16
CA TYR A 109 -8.57 8.56 1.23
C TYR A 109 -7.47 8.93 0.24
N PRO A 110 -6.19 8.99 0.67
CA PRO A 110 -5.72 8.81 2.05
C PRO A 110 -6.33 9.82 3.04
N PRO A 111 -6.39 9.50 4.36
CA PRO A 111 -6.87 10.41 5.38
C PRO A 111 -6.08 11.73 5.40
N LEU A 112 -6.77 12.86 5.60
CA LEU A 112 -6.13 14.17 5.55
C LEU A 112 -5.25 14.47 6.77
N ASP A 113 -5.48 13.77 7.87
CA ASP A 113 -4.74 13.87 9.12
C ASP A 113 -3.57 12.88 9.24
N GLN A 114 -3.23 12.21 8.13
CA GLN A 114 -2.06 11.35 8.10
C GLN A 114 -0.77 12.15 8.41
N ILE A 115 0.12 11.53 9.16
CA ILE A 115 1.46 12.04 9.44
C ILE A 115 2.52 11.15 8.84
N TRP A 116 3.66 11.72 8.52
CA TRP A 116 4.79 10.99 7.94
C TRP A 116 5.86 10.73 8.98
N LEU A 117 6.18 9.46 9.19
CA LEU A 117 7.23 9.00 10.09
C LEU A 117 8.41 8.47 9.27
N PRO A 118 9.53 9.21 9.22
CA PRO A 118 10.73 8.73 8.56
C PRO A 118 11.53 7.80 9.47
N TYR A 119 11.98 6.68 8.91
CA TYR A 119 12.90 5.72 9.54
C TYR A 119 14.15 5.64 8.69
N THR A 120 15.28 5.98 9.28
CA THR A 120 16.60 5.88 8.65
C THR A 120 17.13 4.45 8.75
N MET A 121 18.20 4.14 8.05
CA MET A 121 18.82 2.83 8.18
C MET A 121 19.43 2.56 9.56
N ASP A 122 19.68 3.59 10.36
CA ASP A 122 20.10 3.43 11.75
C ASP A 122 18.96 2.91 12.65
N ASP A 123 17.70 3.12 12.22
CA ASP A 123 16.49 2.63 12.89
C ASP A 123 16.13 1.21 12.45
N CYS A 124 16.86 0.63 11.50
CA CYS A 124 16.58 -0.65 10.85
C CYS A 124 17.76 -1.60 11.01
N SER A 125 17.48 -2.90 10.99
CA SER A 125 18.49 -3.96 11.07
C SER A 125 18.42 -4.88 9.85
N ILE A 126 19.57 -5.19 9.26
CA ILE A 126 19.64 -6.24 8.23
C ILE A 126 19.59 -7.60 8.95
N ILE A 127 18.57 -8.40 8.63
CA ILE A 127 18.34 -9.72 9.23
C ILE A 127 18.65 -10.89 8.30
N GLY A 128 18.87 -10.62 7.03
CA GLY A 128 19.23 -11.66 6.06
C GLY A 128 19.62 -11.11 4.70
N GLY A 129 20.45 -11.86 3.99
CA GLY A 129 21.01 -11.43 2.71
C GLY A 129 22.26 -10.57 2.88
N GLY A 130 22.69 -9.94 1.79
CA GLY A 130 23.82 -9.01 1.73
C GLY A 130 23.39 -7.71 1.08
N GLU A 131 24.35 -6.86 0.77
CA GLU A 131 24.08 -5.59 0.08
C GLU A 131 23.69 -5.78 -1.41
N THR A 132 23.78 -7.01 -1.93
CA THR A 132 23.53 -7.29 -3.34
C THR A 132 22.28 -8.16 -3.49
N VAL A 133 21.34 -7.70 -4.31
CA VAL A 133 20.15 -8.45 -4.71
C VAL A 133 20.25 -8.93 -6.16
N THR A 134 19.75 -10.12 -6.42
CA THR A 134 19.69 -10.74 -7.75
C THR A 134 18.29 -11.33 -7.95
N ALA A 135 18.06 -11.93 -9.10
CA ALA A 135 16.80 -12.65 -9.36
C ALA A 135 16.55 -13.84 -8.40
N THR A 136 17.59 -14.31 -7.68
CA THR A 136 17.54 -15.50 -6.82
C THR A 136 17.98 -15.22 -5.39
N SER A 137 18.30 -13.99 -5.04
CA SER A 137 18.66 -13.57 -3.69
C SER A 137 17.75 -12.45 -3.20
N GLU A 138 17.58 -12.40 -1.90
CA GLU A 138 16.82 -11.34 -1.22
C GLU A 138 17.68 -10.67 -0.15
N LEU A 139 17.36 -9.43 0.15
CA LEU A 139 17.80 -8.72 1.32
C LEU A 139 16.59 -8.54 2.24
N ARG A 140 16.74 -8.88 3.51
CA ARG A 140 15.71 -8.65 4.52
C ARG A 140 16.16 -7.61 5.53
N MET A 141 15.26 -6.70 5.84
CA MET A 141 15.44 -5.66 6.83
C MET A 141 14.28 -5.70 7.82
N GLU A 142 14.59 -5.60 9.10
CA GLU A 142 13.60 -5.35 10.16
C GLU A 142 13.55 -3.85 10.43
N CYS A 143 12.35 -3.24 10.26
CA CYS A 143 12.25 -1.78 10.34
C CYS A 143 10.82 -1.29 10.04
N PRO A 144 10.20 -0.52 10.90
CA PRO A 144 10.49 -0.36 12.33
C PRO A 144 9.79 -1.40 13.20
N PHE A 145 10.05 -1.33 14.51
CA PHE A 145 9.27 -1.99 15.56
C PHE A 145 8.35 -0.96 16.24
N PHE A 146 7.11 -1.33 16.53
CA PHE A 146 6.11 -0.43 17.11
C PHE A 146 5.77 -0.83 18.54
N GLU A 147 5.98 0.09 19.48
CA GLU A 147 5.59 -0.11 20.87
C GLU A 147 4.07 -0.07 21.07
N TYR A 148 3.35 0.64 20.20
CA TYR A 148 1.92 0.80 20.23
C TYR A 148 1.30 0.33 18.90
N GLU A 149 0.03 -0.05 18.95
CA GLU A 149 -0.71 -0.34 17.72
C GLU A 149 -0.59 0.85 16.74
N THR A 150 -0.21 0.55 15.53
CA THR A 150 0.07 1.58 14.51
C THR A 150 -0.70 1.29 13.24
N ARG A 151 -1.46 2.26 12.77
CA ARG A 151 -2.16 2.18 11.48
C ARG A 151 -1.36 2.90 10.40
N ILE A 152 -0.90 2.13 9.41
CA ILE A 152 -0.23 2.64 8.22
C ILE A 152 -1.27 2.81 7.12
N VAL A 153 -1.31 3.98 6.47
CA VAL A 153 -2.33 4.35 5.48
C VAL A 153 -1.69 4.96 4.23
N GLY A 154 -2.44 4.98 3.15
CA GLY A 154 -2.01 5.66 1.93
C GLY A 154 -0.84 4.97 1.23
N THR A 155 0.13 5.73 0.78
CA THR A 155 1.25 5.26 -0.07
C THR A 155 2.61 5.53 0.58
N PRO A 156 3.05 4.70 1.53
CA PRO A 156 4.40 4.81 2.10
C PRO A 156 5.49 4.84 1.03
N THR A 157 6.64 5.41 1.34
CA THR A 157 7.75 5.51 0.38
C THR A 157 9.03 4.92 0.95
N PHE A 158 9.83 4.32 0.08
CA PHE A 158 11.16 3.85 0.41
C PHE A 158 12.17 4.44 -0.58
N HIS A 159 13.09 5.22 -0.05
CA HIS A 159 14.20 5.77 -0.81
C HIS A 159 15.42 4.91 -0.57
N VAL A 160 16.03 4.39 -1.62
CA VAL A 160 17.24 3.56 -1.52
C VAL A 160 18.24 3.93 -2.58
N THR A 161 19.52 3.98 -2.22
CA THR A 161 20.60 4.13 -3.17
C THR A 161 20.92 2.78 -3.80
N ALA A 162 20.85 2.70 -5.13
CA ALA A 162 21.05 1.48 -5.89
C ALA A 162 22.14 1.64 -6.96
N THR A 163 23.06 0.69 -7.03
CA THR A 163 24.11 0.63 -8.06
C THR A 163 23.88 -0.59 -8.93
N ILE A 164 23.70 -0.38 -10.22
CA ILE A 164 23.54 -1.46 -11.18
C ILE A 164 24.89 -2.15 -11.49
N SER A 165 24.82 -3.41 -11.93
CA SER A 165 26.00 -4.16 -12.33
C SER A 165 26.80 -3.44 -13.43
N LEU A 166 28.12 -3.61 -13.41
CA LEU A 166 29.03 -3.15 -14.49
C LEU A 166 28.72 -3.75 -15.87
N LEU A 167 27.84 -4.74 -15.95
CA LEU A 167 27.43 -5.40 -17.19
C LEU A 167 26.00 -5.04 -17.60
N ALA A 168 25.33 -4.17 -16.83
CA ALA A 168 23.91 -3.83 -17.03
C ALA A 168 23.74 -2.35 -17.42
N THR A 169 22.61 -2.07 -18.06
CA THR A 169 22.14 -0.72 -18.38
C THR A 169 20.74 -0.44 -17.83
N SER A 170 20.25 -1.36 -17.00
CA SER A 170 19.00 -1.26 -16.26
C SER A 170 19.02 -2.23 -15.07
N GLY A 171 18.05 -2.11 -14.20
CA GLY A 171 17.81 -3.04 -13.09
C GLY A 171 16.41 -2.83 -12.54
N HIS A 172 15.93 -3.82 -11.82
CA HIS A 172 14.64 -3.73 -11.14
C HIS A 172 14.83 -3.87 -9.64
N LEU A 173 13.97 -3.22 -8.89
CA LEU A 173 13.77 -3.46 -7.46
C LEU A 173 12.30 -3.78 -7.22
N PHE A 174 12.07 -4.81 -6.43
CA PHE A 174 10.79 -5.15 -5.85
C PHE A 174 10.97 -5.17 -4.33
N VAL A 175 10.17 -4.41 -3.62
CA VAL A 175 10.20 -4.33 -2.17
C VAL A 175 8.85 -4.73 -1.63
N GLU A 176 8.85 -5.78 -0.84
CA GLU A 176 7.67 -6.25 -0.14
C GLU A 176 7.74 -5.83 1.33
N MET A 177 6.64 -5.29 1.84
CA MET A 177 6.45 -5.00 3.25
C MET A 177 5.61 -6.12 3.86
N VAL A 178 6.12 -6.76 4.91
CA VAL A 178 5.40 -7.82 5.62
C VAL A 178 5.36 -7.53 7.12
N GLN A 179 4.32 -8.01 7.79
CA GLN A 179 4.23 -7.97 9.25
C GLN A 179 5.30 -8.90 9.84
N ALA A 180 6.08 -8.41 10.80
CA ALA A 180 7.25 -9.13 11.30
C ALA A 180 6.88 -10.45 12.00
N SER A 181 5.85 -10.45 12.83
CA SER A 181 5.45 -11.62 13.63
C SER A 181 4.80 -12.73 12.79
N THR A 182 4.07 -12.38 11.74
CA THR A 182 3.25 -13.33 10.96
C THR A 182 3.81 -13.63 9.57
N GLY A 183 4.62 -12.73 9.02
CA GLY A 183 5.03 -12.74 7.61
C GLY A 183 3.90 -12.37 6.64
N MET A 184 2.78 -11.86 7.15
CA MET A 184 1.64 -11.44 6.33
C MET A 184 2.06 -10.29 5.42
N HIS A 185 1.75 -10.41 4.14
CA HIS A 185 1.97 -9.35 3.16
C HIS A 185 1.09 -8.13 3.48
N LEU A 186 1.69 -6.97 3.56
CA LEU A 186 1.01 -5.71 3.84
C LEU A 186 0.89 -4.83 2.59
N GLY A 187 1.91 -4.87 1.75
CA GLY A 187 1.99 -4.11 0.51
C GLY A 187 3.35 -4.26 -0.16
N HIS A 188 3.49 -3.70 -1.33
CA HIS A 188 4.75 -3.76 -2.08
C HIS A 188 4.97 -2.50 -2.90
N ALA A 189 6.22 -2.34 -3.35
CA ALA A 189 6.64 -1.31 -4.28
C ALA A 189 7.51 -1.95 -5.36
N VAL A 190 7.43 -1.45 -6.57
CA VAL A 190 8.24 -1.92 -7.71
C VAL A 190 8.82 -0.74 -8.46
N MET A 191 10.04 -0.88 -8.93
CA MET A 191 10.69 0.12 -9.77
C MET A 191 11.62 -0.52 -10.79
N ASP A 192 11.47 -0.11 -12.02
CA ASP A 192 12.54 -0.21 -13.00
C ASP A 192 13.45 1.01 -12.82
N LEU A 193 14.72 0.79 -12.49
CA LEU A 193 15.67 1.84 -12.14
C LEU A 193 15.91 2.86 -13.28
N ARG A 194 15.52 2.52 -14.51
CA ARG A 194 15.52 3.48 -15.62
C ARG A 194 14.54 4.65 -15.43
N PHE A 195 13.59 4.50 -14.50
CA PHE A 195 12.58 5.51 -14.17
C PHE A 195 12.79 6.12 -12.77
N HIS A 196 14.01 6.02 -12.23
CA HIS A 196 14.30 6.49 -10.88
C HIS A 196 14.00 7.99 -10.65
N ASP A 197 14.12 8.81 -11.70
CA ASP A 197 13.77 10.23 -11.68
C ASP A 197 12.28 10.49 -12.03
N GLY A 198 11.50 9.44 -12.24
CA GLY A 198 10.10 9.54 -12.70
C GLY A 198 10.02 9.76 -14.22
N GLY A 199 8.85 10.20 -14.68
CA GLY A 199 8.60 10.43 -16.11
C GLY A 199 8.08 9.18 -16.84
N LYS A 200 7.87 9.31 -18.14
CA LYS A 200 7.31 8.27 -19.01
C LYS A 200 8.34 7.58 -19.91
N ASP A 201 9.50 8.15 -20.03
CA ASP A 201 10.59 7.65 -20.87
C ASP A 201 11.73 7.20 -19.95
N GLY A 202 12.04 5.89 -19.99
CA GLY A 202 13.11 5.34 -19.17
C GLY A 202 14.49 5.74 -19.69
N GLU A 203 15.38 6.11 -18.77
CA GLU A 203 16.77 6.44 -19.10
C GLU A 203 17.62 5.18 -19.21
N THR A 204 18.51 5.14 -20.18
CA THR A 204 19.51 4.08 -20.24
C THR A 204 20.62 4.40 -19.26
N LEU A 205 20.72 3.57 -18.21
CA LEU A 205 21.74 3.74 -17.18
C LEU A 205 23.11 3.28 -17.70
N SER A 206 24.16 3.92 -17.22
CA SER A 206 25.53 3.50 -17.50
C SER A 206 25.92 2.29 -16.63
N PRO A 207 26.68 1.33 -17.15
CA PRO A 207 27.21 0.24 -16.34
C PRO A 207 27.91 0.72 -15.08
N GLY A 208 27.48 0.24 -13.92
CA GLY A 208 28.01 0.67 -12.62
C GLY A 208 27.44 2.01 -12.10
N GLU A 209 26.44 2.56 -12.77
CA GLU A 209 25.79 3.79 -12.32
C GLU A 209 25.07 3.59 -11.01
N THR A 210 25.14 4.61 -10.16
CA THR A 210 24.44 4.67 -8.89
C THR A 210 23.33 5.71 -8.96
N VAL A 211 22.13 5.29 -8.59
CA VAL A 211 20.93 6.14 -8.60
C VAL A 211 20.22 6.06 -7.24
N VAL A 212 19.43 7.06 -6.93
CA VAL A 212 18.52 7.01 -5.79
C VAL A 212 17.15 6.59 -6.31
N ALA A 213 16.72 5.39 -5.91
CA ALA A 213 15.40 4.88 -6.26
C ALA A 213 14.38 5.34 -5.21
N LYS A 214 13.46 6.22 -5.59
CA LYS A 214 12.30 6.58 -4.78
C LYS A 214 11.16 5.64 -5.14
N MET A 215 10.91 4.66 -4.29
CA MET A 215 9.85 3.69 -4.47
C MET A 215 8.61 4.10 -3.67
N GLU A 216 7.45 4.10 -4.30
CA GLU A 216 6.17 4.31 -3.63
C GLU A 216 5.49 2.95 -3.48
N PHE A 217 5.11 2.60 -2.24
CA PHE A 217 4.30 1.42 -2.01
C PHE A 217 2.91 1.64 -2.58
N PHE A 218 2.31 0.57 -3.06
CA PHE A 218 0.91 0.63 -3.44
C PHE A 218 0.05 0.99 -2.23
N GLY A 219 -1.07 1.62 -2.50
CA GLY A 219 -1.93 2.11 -1.43
C GLY A 219 -2.33 1.00 -0.48
N MET A 220 -2.21 1.25 0.80
CA MET A 220 -2.49 0.27 1.85
C MET A 220 -3.24 0.90 3.01
N ASP A 221 -3.97 0.06 3.73
CA ASP A 221 -4.55 0.37 5.02
C ASP A 221 -4.34 -0.83 5.93
N VAL A 222 -3.37 -0.72 6.80
CA VAL A 222 -2.92 -1.84 7.63
C VAL A 222 -2.73 -1.44 9.07
N VAL A 223 -3.15 -2.31 9.97
CA VAL A 223 -2.94 -2.22 11.41
C VAL A 223 -1.82 -3.15 11.78
N ILE A 224 -0.80 -2.62 12.42
CA ILE A 224 0.28 -3.38 13.04
C ILE A 224 0.01 -3.39 14.55
N PRO A 225 -0.12 -4.55 15.18
CA PRO A 225 -0.34 -4.64 16.62
C PRO A 225 0.79 -4.00 17.43
N ALA A 226 0.50 -3.64 18.68
CA ALA A 226 1.53 -3.26 19.64
C ALA A 226 2.55 -4.40 19.82
N ASP A 227 3.79 -4.05 20.09
CA ASP A 227 4.92 -4.96 20.25
C ASP A 227 5.19 -5.83 18.99
N ASP A 228 4.88 -5.31 17.81
CA ASP A 228 5.19 -5.94 16.52
C ASP A 228 5.90 -4.93 15.60
N GLY A 229 6.28 -5.36 14.41
CA GLY A 229 7.01 -4.55 13.46
C GLY A 229 6.74 -4.92 12.01
N ILE A 230 7.54 -4.35 11.14
CA ILE A 230 7.52 -4.70 9.72
C ILE A 230 8.90 -5.18 9.26
N HIS A 231 8.91 -6.09 8.30
CA HIS A 231 10.09 -6.42 7.53
C HIS A 231 9.94 -5.92 6.10
N LEU A 232 11.03 -5.40 5.55
CA LEU A 232 11.17 -5.17 4.12
C LEU A 232 11.94 -6.33 3.50
N ILE A 233 11.38 -6.92 2.46
CA ILE A 233 12.02 -7.97 1.66
C ILE A 233 12.31 -7.37 0.29
N ILE A 234 13.59 -7.23 -0.05
CA ILE A 234 14.02 -6.57 -1.27
C ILE A 234 14.60 -7.62 -2.22
N THR A 235 14.06 -7.65 -3.43
CA THR A 235 14.46 -8.55 -4.52
C THR A 235 14.53 -7.80 -5.84
N GLN A 236 14.98 -8.46 -6.90
CA GLN A 236 14.88 -7.90 -8.27
C GLN A 236 13.60 -8.30 -9.00
N THR A 237 12.88 -9.31 -8.50
CA THR A 237 11.68 -9.84 -9.15
C THR A 237 10.58 -10.01 -8.13
N GLY A 238 9.40 -9.51 -8.46
CA GLY A 238 8.14 -9.89 -7.81
C GLY A 238 7.45 -10.95 -8.66
N GLU A 239 6.70 -11.87 -8.05
CA GLU A 239 6.06 -12.97 -8.78
C GLU A 239 5.10 -12.52 -9.87
N ASP A 240 4.46 -11.36 -9.69
CA ASP A 240 3.46 -10.82 -10.59
C ASP A 240 4.01 -9.79 -11.59
N TYR A 241 5.28 -9.47 -11.48
CA TYR A 241 5.95 -8.53 -12.38
C TYR A 241 6.92 -9.25 -13.28
N VAL A 242 6.84 -8.97 -14.57
CA VAL A 242 7.75 -9.53 -15.57
C VAL A 242 9.13 -8.89 -15.39
N PRO A 243 10.16 -9.66 -15.00
CA PRO A 243 11.49 -9.11 -14.86
C PRO A 243 12.06 -8.70 -16.23
N SER A 244 12.82 -7.61 -16.26
CA SER A 244 13.63 -7.30 -17.43
C SER A 244 14.63 -8.43 -17.70
N PRO A 245 14.97 -8.70 -18.96
CA PRO A 245 16.02 -9.65 -19.29
C PRO A 245 17.37 -9.39 -18.61
N VAL A 246 17.62 -8.15 -18.21
CA VAL A 246 18.83 -7.73 -17.49
C VAL A 246 18.66 -7.73 -15.98
N SER A 247 17.47 -7.97 -15.45
CA SER A 247 17.20 -8.04 -14.00
C SER A 247 17.88 -9.23 -13.31
N ILE A 248 18.40 -10.18 -14.07
CA ILE A 248 19.24 -11.27 -13.57
C ILE A 248 20.65 -10.80 -13.16
N LEU A 249 21.09 -9.64 -13.60
CA LEU A 249 22.38 -9.07 -13.23
C LEU A 249 22.27 -8.36 -11.87
N PRO A 250 23.29 -8.48 -11.00
CA PRO A 250 23.23 -7.94 -9.65
C PRO A 250 22.96 -6.43 -9.60
N VAL A 251 22.11 -6.02 -8.67
CA VAL A 251 21.97 -4.66 -8.20
C VAL A 251 22.53 -4.61 -6.78
N THR A 252 23.47 -3.72 -6.52
CA THR A 252 24.01 -3.48 -5.20
C THR A 252 23.25 -2.35 -4.54
N LEU A 253 22.79 -2.57 -3.33
CA LEU A 253 22.08 -1.55 -2.55
C LEU A 253 23.04 -0.95 -1.53
N ALA A 254 23.09 0.37 -1.49
CA ALA A 254 23.73 1.08 -0.40
C ALA A 254 22.66 1.45 0.64
N LEU A 255 22.62 0.70 1.71
CA LEU A 255 21.73 0.94 2.84
C LEU A 255 22.46 1.82 3.86
N ASP A 256 22.60 3.06 3.51
CA ASP A 256 23.23 4.07 4.35
C ASP A 256 22.20 5.10 4.84
N THR A 257 22.67 6.15 5.49
CA THR A 257 21.82 7.23 6.02
C THR A 257 21.01 7.97 4.95
N THR A 258 21.29 7.74 3.67
CA THR A 258 20.51 8.30 2.55
C THR A 258 19.29 7.46 2.23
N SER A 259 19.23 6.21 2.70
CA SER A 259 18.07 5.35 2.55
C SER A 259 17.07 5.61 3.67
N VAL A 260 15.84 5.91 3.32
CA VAL A 260 14.78 6.29 4.26
C VAL A 260 13.48 5.60 3.90
N LEU A 261 12.93 4.86 4.86
CA LEU A 261 11.54 4.41 4.82
C LEU A 261 10.67 5.51 5.44
N SER A 262 9.70 6.01 4.71
CA SER A 262 8.73 6.98 5.22
C SER A 262 7.36 6.32 5.26
N LEU A 263 6.84 6.10 6.46
CA LEU A 263 5.52 5.56 6.68
C LEU A 263 4.51 6.70 6.84
N SER A 264 3.40 6.59 6.17
CA SER A 264 2.24 7.43 6.39
C SER A 264 1.33 6.75 7.41
N VAL A 265 1.09 7.38 8.55
CA VAL A 265 0.32 6.80 9.65
C VAL A 265 -0.81 7.74 10.09
N VAL A 266 -1.85 7.15 10.64
CA VAL A 266 -2.91 7.88 11.35
C VAL A 266 -2.78 7.56 12.83
N GLN A 267 -2.68 8.61 13.65
CA GLN A 267 -2.71 8.54 15.10
C GLN A 267 -3.90 9.38 15.56
N ARG A 268 -4.90 8.73 16.14
CA ARG A 268 -6.11 9.40 16.64
C ARG A 268 -6.32 9.03 18.09
N ASP A 269 -6.67 10.03 18.89
CA ASP A 269 -7.14 9.79 20.24
C ASP A 269 -8.51 9.12 20.23
N CYS A 270 -8.84 8.39 21.27
CA CYS A 270 -10.12 7.68 21.36
C CYS A 270 -11.35 8.60 21.24
N ASP A 271 -11.20 9.84 21.68
CA ASP A 271 -12.27 10.85 21.61
C ASP A 271 -12.57 11.31 20.17
N ASP A 272 -11.65 11.09 19.23
CA ASP A 272 -11.81 11.43 17.81
C ASP A 272 -12.49 10.33 17.00
N LEU A 273 -12.78 9.17 17.60
CA LEU A 273 -13.39 8.03 16.93
C LEU A 273 -14.90 8.24 16.79
N PHE A 274 -15.31 8.67 15.62
CA PHE A 274 -16.70 8.97 15.30
C PHE A 274 -17.53 7.74 14.96
N SER A 275 -18.59 7.59 15.73
CA SER A 275 -19.84 6.91 15.44
C SER A 275 -19.87 5.39 15.51
N PRO A 276 -20.81 4.81 16.29
CA PRO A 276 -21.19 3.42 16.14
C PRO A 276 -21.76 3.19 14.72
N PRO A 277 -21.44 2.09 14.05
CA PRO A 277 -21.01 0.78 14.55
C PRO A 277 -19.52 0.49 14.47
N MET A 278 -18.67 1.45 14.16
CA MET A 278 -17.25 1.25 13.84
C MET A 278 -16.28 1.40 15.03
N GLN A 279 -16.78 1.59 16.25
CA GLN A 279 -15.97 1.75 17.46
C GLN A 279 -15.17 0.51 17.86
N THR A 280 -15.41 -0.63 17.21
CA THR A 280 -14.68 -1.87 17.48
C THR A 280 -13.29 -1.91 16.86
N GLU A 281 -12.90 -0.91 16.08
CA GLU A 281 -11.66 -0.92 15.31
C GLU A 281 -10.43 -0.45 16.10
N TYR A 282 -10.64 0.15 17.25
CA TYR A 282 -9.57 0.61 18.14
C TYR A 282 -9.76 -0.03 19.53
N PRO A 283 -9.17 -1.21 19.77
CA PRO A 283 -9.35 -1.93 21.05
C PRO A 283 -8.99 -1.10 22.29
N GLN A 284 -8.00 -0.20 22.16
CA GLN A 284 -7.63 0.73 23.21
C GLN A 284 -8.71 1.76 23.53
N CYS A 285 -9.68 1.95 22.64
CA CYS A 285 -10.77 2.90 22.77
C CYS A 285 -12.10 2.20 23.12
N ALA A 286 -12.10 0.88 23.25
CA ALA A 286 -13.28 0.17 23.73
C ALA A 286 -13.60 0.62 25.17
N PRO A 287 -14.88 0.91 25.50
CA PRO A 287 -15.22 1.24 26.87
C PRO A 287 -14.81 0.08 27.79
N GLU A 288 -14.13 0.39 28.88
CA GLU A 288 -13.84 -0.58 29.94
C GLU A 288 -15.19 -1.13 30.44
N GLU A 289 -15.38 -2.47 30.38
CA GLU A 289 -16.56 -3.15 30.88
C GLU A 289 -16.64 -3.12 32.41
#